data_a8f8d2a84e903e2ef580ea4b06196c97
#
_entry.id   a8f8d2a84e903e2ef580ea4b06196c97
#
_cell.length_a   1.000
_cell.length_b   1.000
_cell.length_c   1.000
_cell.angle_alpha   90.00
_cell.angle_beta   90.00
_cell.angle_gamma   90.00
#
_symmetry.space_group_name_H-M   'P 1'
#
loop_
_entity.id
_entity.type
_entity.pdbx_description
1 polymer ?
#
loop_
_entity_poly.entity_id
_entity_poly.type
_entity_poly.pdbx_seq_one_letter_code
_entity_poly.pdbx_strand_id
1 'polypeptide(L)'
;SVAKNLDEALAVLVEITTHYIKAERGTVFINDKTTGELYSRIAQGNLKREIRILNTKGVAGWVFSNNQGAIITDAYKDPRFNKAVDVRTGFRTKSILCAPLRSMSGELIGVAQLLNKTDGHFDQENLDLLEAMTEQAAIVIQGNIMIEQIEAARHQELEFLDVVSQVSSELELGPLLGKIIRTISTMLDSERATLFINDEKTNELYTEVGEGLGKNIIRFPNDVGIAGTVFKTGKPLNIPHAYADLRFNPSFDRSTGYFTRSILCMPVISKEGKSIGVSQVL
;
A
#
# COMPACT_ATOMS: atom_id res chain seq x y z
N SER A 1 19.54 7.11 -8.44
CA SER A 1 18.10 7.05 -8.17
C SER A 1 17.81 7.73 -6.83
N VAL A 2 16.62 8.28 -6.66
CA VAL A 2 16.20 9.02 -5.45
C VAL A 2 16.14 8.10 -4.23
N ALA A 3 15.75 6.84 -4.40
CA ALA A 3 15.78 5.83 -3.34
C ALA A 3 17.19 5.67 -2.73
N LYS A 4 18.23 5.75 -3.57
CA LYS A 4 19.62 5.69 -3.12
C LYS A 4 19.98 6.90 -2.24
N ASN A 5 19.46 8.09 -2.57
CA ASN A 5 19.72 9.30 -1.79
C ASN A 5 19.05 9.26 -0.40
N LEU A 6 17.84 8.70 -0.30
CA LEU A 6 17.17 8.51 1.00
C LEU A 6 17.93 7.52 1.87
N ASP A 7 18.29 6.36 1.33
CA ASP A 7 19.04 5.33 2.06
C ASP A 7 20.42 5.86 2.53
N GLU A 8 21.10 6.63 1.69
CA GLU A 8 22.36 7.27 2.05
C GLU A 8 22.17 8.28 3.20
N ALA A 9 21.14 9.13 3.14
CA ALA A 9 20.86 10.10 4.21
C ALA A 9 20.53 9.42 5.55
N LEU A 10 19.72 8.35 5.50
CA LEU A 10 19.38 7.57 6.69
C LEU A 10 20.58 6.81 7.25
N ALA A 11 21.43 6.26 6.37
CA ALA A 11 22.65 5.57 6.78
C ALA A 11 23.64 6.53 7.49
N VAL A 12 23.82 7.72 6.94
CA VAL A 12 24.64 8.77 7.56
C VAL A 12 24.07 9.17 8.93
N LEU A 13 22.76 9.37 9.05
CA LEU A 13 22.12 9.66 10.33
C LEU A 13 22.41 8.57 11.37
N VAL A 14 22.22 7.31 10.99
CA VAL A 14 22.47 6.18 11.88
C VAL A 14 23.94 6.07 12.27
N GLU A 15 24.86 6.24 11.32
CA GLU A 15 26.30 6.19 11.56
C GLU A 15 26.75 7.31 12.52
N ILE A 16 26.35 8.55 12.23
CA ILE A 16 26.71 9.69 13.06
C ILE A 16 26.13 9.56 14.47
N THR A 17 24.85 9.23 14.60
CA THR A 17 24.19 9.10 15.92
C THR A 17 24.78 7.98 16.74
N THR A 18 25.05 6.80 16.15
CA THR A 18 25.69 5.69 16.87
C THR A 18 27.11 6.04 17.32
N HIS A 19 27.86 6.73 16.47
CA HIS A 19 29.22 7.12 16.79
C HIS A 19 29.29 8.14 17.95
N TYR A 20 28.54 9.25 17.85
CA TYR A 20 28.60 10.33 18.85
C TYR A 20 27.95 9.94 20.19
N ILE A 21 26.83 9.22 20.12
CA ILE A 21 26.12 8.75 21.32
C ILE A 21 26.76 7.47 21.89
N LYS A 22 27.71 6.86 21.18
CA LYS A 22 28.38 5.61 21.55
C LYS A 22 27.40 4.46 21.80
N ALA A 23 26.65 4.11 20.79
CA ALA A 23 25.72 2.96 20.79
C ALA A 23 26.26 1.80 19.94
N GLU A 24 25.91 0.56 20.28
CA GLU A 24 26.32 -0.61 19.49
C GLU A 24 25.62 -0.69 18.14
N ARG A 25 24.35 -0.25 18.09
CA ARG A 25 23.52 -0.30 16.86
C ARG A 25 22.54 0.85 16.79
N GLY A 26 22.24 1.26 15.57
CA GLY A 26 21.20 2.21 15.26
C GLY A 26 20.25 1.69 14.19
N THR A 27 19.02 2.13 14.25
CA THR A 27 17.95 1.84 13.29
C THR A 27 17.09 3.07 13.11
N VAL A 28 16.74 3.38 11.87
CA VAL A 28 15.67 4.35 11.57
C VAL A 28 14.48 3.59 11.00
N PHE A 29 13.35 3.79 11.63
CA PHE A 29 12.05 3.29 11.18
C PHE A 29 11.27 4.44 10.53
N ILE A 30 10.72 4.20 9.36
CA ILE A 30 9.81 5.12 8.67
C ILE A 30 8.38 4.59 8.83
N ASN A 31 7.41 5.50 8.97
CA ASN A 31 6.02 5.16 9.08
C ASN A 31 5.38 4.93 7.71
N ASP A 32 4.82 3.77 7.50
CA ASP A 32 3.96 3.45 6.37
C ASP A 32 2.51 3.83 6.75
N LYS A 33 2.00 4.92 6.20
CA LYS A 33 0.65 5.42 6.49
C LYS A 33 -0.44 4.48 5.97
N THR A 34 -0.14 3.67 4.96
CA THR A 34 -1.11 2.75 4.35
C THR A 34 -1.33 1.53 5.21
N THR A 35 -0.26 0.96 5.77
CA THR A 35 -0.33 -0.26 6.58
C THR A 35 -0.40 0.00 8.07
N GLY A 36 -0.08 1.22 8.53
CA GLY A 36 0.03 1.56 9.95
C GLY A 36 1.23 0.89 10.63
N GLU A 37 2.30 0.66 9.88
CA GLU A 37 3.51 0.01 10.34
C GLU A 37 4.71 0.96 10.34
N LEU A 38 5.64 0.72 11.25
CA LEU A 38 7.00 1.23 11.19
C LEU A 38 7.88 0.17 10.53
N TYR A 39 8.57 0.52 9.46
CA TYR A 39 9.50 -0.38 8.79
C TYR A 39 10.93 0.17 8.85
N SER A 40 11.89 -0.73 9.09
CA SER A 40 13.30 -0.36 9.14
C SER A 40 13.81 -0.12 7.72
N ARG A 41 14.06 1.12 7.38
CA ARG A 41 14.71 1.48 6.12
C ARG A 41 16.22 1.22 6.20
N ILE A 42 16.84 1.62 7.32
CA ILE A 42 18.24 1.36 7.64
C ILE A 42 18.33 0.76 9.04
N ALA A 43 19.07 -0.33 9.16
CA ALA A 43 19.40 -0.98 10.42
C ALA A 43 20.83 -1.51 10.39
N GLN A 44 21.65 -1.14 11.38
CA GLN A 44 22.99 -1.66 11.52
C GLN A 44 22.99 -3.11 12.02
N GLY A 45 23.90 -3.92 11.49
CA GLY A 45 24.06 -5.34 11.82
C GLY A 45 23.74 -6.25 10.63
N ASN A 46 23.85 -7.58 10.85
CA ASN A 46 23.62 -8.59 9.81
C ASN A 46 22.13 -8.86 9.51
N LEU A 47 21.30 -7.81 9.46
CA LEU A 47 19.90 -7.98 9.13
C LEU A 47 19.72 -8.12 7.62
N LYS A 48 19.40 -9.33 7.18
CA LYS A 48 19.10 -9.63 5.77
C LYS A 48 17.69 -9.27 5.35
N ARG A 49 16.83 -8.79 6.27
CA ARG A 49 15.42 -8.51 6.02
C ARG A 49 15.00 -7.24 6.75
N GLU A 50 14.09 -6.51 6.13
CA GLU A 50 13.39 -5.39 6.72
C GLU A 50 12.62 -5.82 8.00
N ILE A 51 12.71 -5.01 9.05
CA ILE A 51 11.93 -5.19 10.27
C ILE A 51 10.66 -4.36 10.12
N ARG A 52 9.50 -5.00 10.21
CA ARG A 52 8.20 -4.33 10.27
C ARG A 52 7.55 -4.56 11.63
N ILE A 53 7.03 -3.50 12.22
CA ILE A 53 6.31 -3.52 13.50
C ILE A 53 5.11 -2.57 13.41
N LEU A 54 4.03 -2.88 14.10
CA LEU A 54 2.90 -1.94 14.20
C LEU A 54 3.39 -0.64 14.84
N ASN A 55 2.95 0.50 14.30
CA ASN A 55 3.33 1.83 14.79
C ASN A 55 2.79 2.18 16.20
N THR A 56 2.09 1.24 16.83
CA THR A 56 1.58 1.30 18.21
C THR A 56 2.25 0.29 19.16
N LYS A 57 3.17 -0.56 18.65
CA LYS A 57 3.77 -1.65 19.41
C LYS A 57 5.28 -1.48 19.62
N GLY A 58 5.74 -2.02 20.74
CA GLY A 58 7.16 -1.92 21.12
C GLY A 58 7.53 -0.51 21.59
N VAL A 59 8.83 -0.32 21.88
CA VAL A 59 9.37 0.99 22.30
C VAL A 59 9.27 2.00 21.16
N ALA A 60 9.63 1.60 19.96
CA ALA A 60 9.56 2.47 18.78
C ALA A 60 8.11 2.90 18.47
N GLY A 61 7.16 1.97 18.53
CA GLY A 61 5.74 2.29 18.36
C GLY A 61 5.18 3.18 19.46
N TRP A 62 5.62 3.01 20.71
CA TRP A 62 5.25 3.88 21.80
C TRP A 62 5.77 5.32 21.58
N VAL A 63 7.05 5.47 21.18
CA VAL A 63 7.65 6.78 20.88
C VAL A 63 6.90 7.44 19.72
N PHE A 64 6.58 6.70 18.68
CA PHE A 64 5.82 7.20 17.55
C PHE A 64 4.41 7.64 17.97
N SER A 65 3.66 6.81 18.70
CA SER A 65 2.27 7.11 19.09
C SER A 65 2.16 8.26 20.10
N ASN A 66 3.15 8.41 21.00
CA ASN A 66 3.12 9.45 22.05
C ASN A 66 3.89 10.72 21.65
N ASN A 67 4.59 10.69 20.52
CA ASN A 67 5.44 11.80 20.08
C ASN A 67 6.45 12.25 21.15
N GLN A 68 7.00 11.30 21.89
CA GLN A 68 7.90 11.55 23.02
C GLN A 68 9.08 10.60 22.98
N GLY A 69 10.30 11.11 23.18
CA GLY A 69 11.50 10.30 23.29
C GLY A 69 11.48 9.36 24.51
N ALA A 70 12.25 8.29 24.44
CA ALA A 70 12.32 7.28 25.51
C ALA A 70 13.77 6.87 25.79
N ILE A 71 14.11 6.82 27.06
CA ILE A 71 15.37 6.27 27.60
C ILE A 71 15.05 5.02 28.40
N ILE A 72 15.60 3.88 28.00
CA ILE A 72 15.38 2.59 28.67
C ILE A 72 16.73 2.00 29.05
N THR A 73 16.98 1.94 30.34
CA THR A 73 18.27 1.46 30.89
C THR A 73 18.34 -0.07 30.96
N ASP A 74 17.20 -0.75 31.06
CA ASP A 74 17.10 -2.23 31.03
C ASP A 74 15.90 -2.63 30.15
N ALA A 75 16.19 -3.01 28.92
CA ALA A 75 15.16 -3.37 27.92
C ALA A 75 14.28 -4.54 28.38
N TYR A 76 14.85 -5.52 29.06
CA TYR A 76 14.12 -6.72 29.47
C TYR A 76 13.16 -6.50 30.65
N LYS A 77 13.30 -5.38 31.37
CA LYS A 77 12.37 -4.95 32.42
C LYS A 77 11.29 -4.01 31.93
N ASP A 78 11.46 -3.40 30.74
CA ASP A 78 10.45 -2.51 30.18
C ASP A 78 9.31 -3.31 29.55
N PRO A 79 8.05 -3.10 29.96
CA PRO A 79 6.90 -3.85 29.44
C PRO A 79 6.62 -3.62 27.95
N ARG A 80 7.13 -2.54 27.38
CA ARG A 80 6.98 -2.22 25.95
C ARG A 80 7.96 -3.00 25.07
N PHE A 81 9.02 -3.55 25.65
CA PHE A 81 10.07 -4.23 24.89
C PHE A 81 9.61 -5.59 24.36
N ASN A 82 9.78 -5.80 23.05
CA ASN A 82 9.43 -7.06 22.40
C ASN A 82 10.65 -7.98 22.28
N LYS A 83 10.78 -8.92 23.20
CA LYS A 83 11.88 -9.90 23.26
C LYS A 83 11.98 -10.82 22.04
N ALA A 84 10.89 -10.98 21.27
CA ALA A 84 10.88 -11.82 20.07
C ALA A 84 11.77 -11.28 18.96
N VAL A 85 12.07 -9.98 18.95
CA VAL A 85 13.01 -9.37 17.99
C VAL A 85 14.42 -9.86 18.28
N ASP A 86 14.85 -9.86 19.54
CA ASP A 86 16.18 -10.35 19.94
C ASP A 86 16.36 -11.83 19.58
N VAL A 87 15.34 -12.65 19.83
CA VAL A 87 15.36 -14.08 19.48
C VAL A 87 15.56 -14.28 17.98
N ARG A 88 14.89 -13.50 17.14
CA ARG A 88 14.99 -13.60 15.68
C ARG A 88 16.30 -13.09 15.11
N THR A 89 16.87 -12.06 15.74
CA THR A 89 18.08 -11.39 15.25
C THR A 89 19.36 -11.96 15.85
N GLY A 90 19.24 -12.71 16.95
CA GLY A 90 20.39 -13.18 17.75
C GLY A 90 21.13 -12.05 18.48
N PHE A 91 20.54 -10.84 18.51
CA PHE A 91 21.11 -9.69 19.21
C PHE A 91 20.47 -9.53 20.58
N ARG A 92 21.27 -9.25 21.60
CA ARG A 92 20.77 -9.00 22.96
C ARG A 92 20.68 -7.52 23.24
N THR A 93 19.47 -7.00 23.28
CA THR A 93 19.20 -5.61 23.64
C THR A 93 19.30 -5.44 25.16
N LYS A 94 20.14 -4.53 25.61
CA LYS A 94 20.33 -4.18 27.02
C LYS A 94 19.66 -2.85 27.36
N SER A 95 19.96 -1.83 26.58
CA SER A 95 19.41 -0.47 26.76
C SER A 95 18.95 0.10 25.43
N ILE A 96 17.98 1.02 25.48
CA ILE A 96 17.38 1.64 24.31
C ILE A 96 17.30 3.15 24.51
N LEU A 97 17.70 3.90 23.49
CA LEU A 97 17.41 5.30 23.30
C LEU A 97 16.58 5.44 22.03
N CYS A 98 15.41 6.07 22.14
CA CYS A 98 14.52 6.20 20.97
C CYS A 98 13.94 7.61 20.91
N ALA A 99 14.05 8.26 19.75
CA ALA A 99 13.57 9.61 19.50
C ALA A 99 12.60 9.64 18.32
N PRO A 100 11.57 10.50 18.36
CA PRO A 100 10.67 10.69 17.23
C PRO A 100 11.42 11.41 16.09
N LEU A 101 11.10 11.05 14.86
CA LEU A 101 11.53 11.71 13.65
C LEU A 101 10.36 12.56 13.14
N ARG A 102 10.47 13.89 13.29
CA ARG A 102 9.42 14.84 12.94
C ARG A 102 9.76 15.59 11.67
N SER A 103 8.77 15.83 10.83
CA SER A 103 8.88 16.78 9.72
C SER A 103 8.97 18.22 10.21
N MET A 104 9.28 19.16 9.32
CA MET A 104 9.25 20.60 9.63
C MET A 104 7.85 21.10 10.04
N SER A 105 6.79 20.43 9.62
CA SER A 105 5.42 20.73 10.04
C SER A 105 5.03 20.10 11.38
N GLY A 106 5.94 19.36 12.02
CA GLY A 106 5.70 18.64 13.27
C GLY A 106 5.02 17.29 13.09
N GLU A 107 4.79 16.86 11.85
CA GLU A 107 4.23 15.54 11.57
C GLU A 107 5.25 14.44 11.83
N LEU A 108 4.82 13.34 12.48
CA LEU A 108 5.70 12.17 12.71
C LEU A 108 5.88 11.36 11.43
N ILE A 109 7.11 11.28 10.95
CA ILE A 109 7.48 10.48 9.77
C ILE A 109 8.15 9.16 10.15
N GLY A 110 8.59 9.02 11.39
CA GLY A 110 9.24 7.81 11.86
C GLY A 110 9.83 7.93 13.25
N VAL A 111 10.78 7.06 13.57
CA VAL A 111 11.57 7.09 14.80
C VAL A 111 13.00 6.65 14.55
N ALA A 112 13.95 7.24 15.29
CA ALA A 112 15.33 6.77 15.36
C ALA A 112 15.55 6.04 16.68
N GLN A 113 16.16 4.86 16.63
CA GLN A 113 16.39 4.01 17.78
C GLN A 113 17.85 3.60 17.85
N LEU A 114 18.48 3.81 18.99
CA LEU A 114 19.83 3.36 19.31
C LEU A 114 19.77 2.29 20.39
N LEU A 115 20.59 1.26 20.23
CA LEU A 115 20.62 0.09 21.11
C LEU A 115 22.00 -0.05 21.76
N ASN A 116 21.98 -0.36 23.05
CA ASN A 116 23.15 -0.69 23.88
C ASN A 116 24.19 0.43 23.90
N LYS A 117 24.10 1.29 24.88
CA LYS A 117 25.18 2.26 25.18
C LYS A 117 26.47 1.49 25.47
N THR A 118 27.56 1.83 24.79
CA THR A 118 28.86 1.14 24.92
C THR A 118 29.63 1.56 26.17
N ASP A 119 29.35 2.76 26.68
CA ASP A 119 29.99 3.33 27.85
C ASP A 119 28.93 4.01 28.74
N GLY A 120 28.66 3.43 29.91
CA GLY A 120 27.67 3.92 30.86
C GLY A 120 26.22 3.61 30.47
N HIS A 121 25.34 4.57 30.65
CA HIS A 121 23.92 4.48 30.35
C HIS A 121 23.48 5.63 29.44
N PHE A 122 22.41 5.42 28.68
CA PHE A 122 21.75 6.55 28.01
C PHE A 122 21.14 7.50 29.04
N ASP A 123 21.31 8.78 28.83
CA ASP A 123 20.84 9.87 29.68
C ASP A 123 20.05 10.91 28.87
N GLN A 124 19.61 11.98 29.54
CA GLN A 124 18.83 13.03 28.89
C GLN A 124 19.65 13.80 27.84
N GLU A 125 20.96 14.01 28.07
CA GLU A 125 21.81 14.67 27.08
C GLU A 125 21.92 13.87 25.79
N ASN A 126 21.96 12.54 25.89
CA ASN A 126 21.94 11.65 24.75
C ASN A 126 20.60 11.72 23.99
N LEU A 127 19.47 11.83 24.71
CA LEU A 127 18.17 11.99 24.08
C LEU A 127 18.04 13.32 23.35
N ASP A 128 18.42 14.42 24.02
CA ASP A 128 18.39 15.77 23.44
C ASP A 128 19.26 15.84 22.18
N LEU A 129 20.44 15.21 22.22
CA LEU A 129 21.33 15.13 21.07
C LEU A 129 20.70 14.33 19.93
N LEU A 130 20.10 13.16 20.23
CA LEU A 130 19.43 12.33 19.21
C LEU A 130 18.25 13.08 18.59
N GLU A 131 17.43 13.76 19.39
CA GLU A 131 16.30 14.57 18.91
C GLU A 131 16.79 15.71 18.00
N ALA A 132 17.82 16.45 18.40
CA ALA A 132 18.39 17.49 17.57
C ALA A 132 18.94 16.98 16.23
N MET A 133 19.59 15.80 16.23
CA MET A 133 20.12 15.19 15.01
C MET A 133 18.98 14.68 14.09
N THR A 134 17.92 14.10 14.67
CA THR A 134 16.75 13.67 13.89
C THR A 134 15.99 14.85 13.29
N GLU A 135 15.87 15.96 13.99
CA GLU A 135 15.27 17.20 13.46
C GLU A 135 16.04 17.76 12.26
N GLN A 136 17.37 17.79 12.32
CA GLN A 136 18.20 18.24 11.19
C GLN A 136 18.10 17.30 9.99
N ALA A 137 18.07 16.00 10.23
CA ALA A 137 17.95 14.99 9.16
C ALA A 137 16.54 14.96 8.53
N ALA A 138 15.51 15.30 9.29
CA ALA A 138 14.11 15.22 8.84
C ALA A 138 13.85 16.03 7.57
N ILE A 139 14.51 17.16 7.39
CA ILE A 139 14.37 18.01 6.19
C ILE A 139 14.76 17.22 4.93
N VAL A 140 15.94 16.58 4.97
CA VAL A 140 16.46 15.79 3.84
C VAL A 140 15.61 14.54 3.62
N ILE A 141 15.26 13.85 4.71
CA ILE A 141 14.46 12.63 4.69
C ILE A 141 13.06 12.89 4.09
N GLN A 142 12.38 13.93 4.56
CA GLN A 142 11.05 14.30 4.07
C GLN A 142 11.08 14.69 2.58
N GLY A 143 12.09 15.47 2.17
CA GLY A 143 12.27 15.81 0.76
C GLY A 143 12.43 14.58 -0.13
N ASN A 144 13.24 13.61 0.28
CA ASN A 144 13.43 12.38 -0.47
C ASN A 144 12.18 11.48 -0.50
N ILE A 145 11.46 11.34 0.63
CA ILE A 145 10.19 10.60 0.69
C ILE A 145 9.17 11.22 -0.28
N MET A 146 9.08 12.55 -0.31
CA MET A 146 8.15 13.26 -1.20
C MET A 146 8.50 13.05 -2.67
N ILE A 147 9.78 13.07 -3.01
CA ILE A 147 10.25 12.79 -4.38
C ILE A 147 9.94 11.33 -4.78
N GLU A 148 10.20 10.35 -3.91
CA GLU A 148 9.82 8.95 -4.17
C GLU A 148 8.32 8.80 -4.45
N GLN A 149 7.46 9.48 -3.67
CA GLN A 149 6.01 9.45 -3.88
C GLN A 149 5.60 10.08 -5.21
N ILE A 150 6.21 11.21 -5.58
CA ILE A 150 5.94 11.87 -6.87
C ILE A 150 6.39 10.99 -8.04
N GLU A 151 7.57 10.38 -7.95
CA GLU A 151 8.06 9.47 -9.00
C GLU A 151 7.18 8.24 -9.16
N ALA A 152 6.73 7.64 -8.04
CA ALA A 152 5.81 6.50 -8.06
C ALA A 152 4.46 6.87 -8.71
N ALA A 153 3.88 8.01 -8.31
CA ALA A 153 2.63 8.50 -8.89
C ALA A 153 2.76 8.78 -10.39
N ARG A 154 3.88 9.42 -10.80
CA ARG A 154 4.17 9.69 -12.20
C ARG A 154 4.35 8.42 -13.04
N HIS A 155 4.99 7.41 -12.45
CA HIS A 155 5.16 6.13 -13.13
C HIS A 155 3.81 5.46 -13.41
N GLN A 156 2.92 5.42 -12.43
CA GLN A 156 1.55 4.92 -12.61
C GLN A 156 0.78 5.70 -13.68
N GLU A 157 0.92 7.03 -13.72
CA GLU A 157 0.27 7.86 -14.72
C GLU A 157 0.78 7.55 -16.14
N LEU A 158 2.10 7.39 -16.31
CA LEU A 158 2.70 7.04 -17.59
C LEU A 158 2.29 5.65 -18.07
N GLU A 159 2.25 4.65 -17.19
CA GLU A 159 1.75 3.31 -17.51
C GLU A 159 0.29 3.36 -17.96
N PHE A 160 -0.55 4.14 -17.27
CA PHE A 160 -1.94 4.34 -17.67
C PHE A 160 -2.08 4.99 -19.05
N LEU A 161 -1.29 6.04 -19.35
CA LEU A 161 -1.30 6.72 -20.64
C LEU A 161 -0.81 5.81 -21.78
N ASP A 162 0.19 4.97 -21.53
CA ASP A 162 0.68 4.00 -22.53
C ASP A 162 -0.41 2.98 -22.88
N VAL A 163 -1.11 2.47 -21.87
CA VAL A 163 -2.26 1.59 -22.06
C VAL A 163 -3.37 2.26 -22.87
N VAL A 164 -3.75 3.49 -22.53
CA VAL A 164 -4.78 4.24 -23.27
C VAL A 164 -4.36 4.47 -24.72
N SER A 165 -3.09 4.79 -24.97
CA SER A 165 -2.54 4.98 -26.31
C SER A 165 -2.59 3.70 -27.14
N GLN A 166 -2.20 2.57 -26.57
CA GLN A 166 -2.23 1.27 -27.24
C GLN A 166 -3.67 0.84 -27.58
N VAL A 167 -4.62 1.08 -26.68
CA VAL A 167 -6.04 0.79 -26.91
C VAL A 167 -6.60 1.66 -28.05
N SER A 168 -6.24 2.94 -28.11
CA SER A 168 -6.75 3.89 -29.10
C SER A 168 -6.23 3.65 -30.54
N SER A 169 -5.22 2.83 -30.71
CA SER A 169 -4.61 2.55 -32.03
C SER A 169 -5.26 1.40 -32.80
N GLU A 170 -6.18 0.64 -32.20
CA GLU A 170 -6.85 -0.49 -32.84
C GLU A 170 -8.11 -0.05 -33.62
N LEU A 171 -8.20 -0.46 -34.91
CA LEU A 171 -9.29 -0.06 -35.83
C LEU A 171 -10.50 -1.02 -35.81
N GLU A 172 -10.34 -2.25 -35.28
CA GLU A 172 -11.43 -3.24 -35.20
C GLU A 172 -12.00 -3.30 -33.79
N LEU A 173 -13.32 -3.13 -33.66
CA LEU A 173 -14.02 -3.02 -32.38
C LEU A 173 -13.83 -4.25 -31.49
N GLY A 174 -13.94 -5.45 -32.03
CA GLY A 174 -13.84 -6.70 -31.24
C GLY A 174 -12.48 -6.92 -30.61
N PRO A 175 -11.37 -6.90 -31.38
CA PRO A 175 -10.02 -6.94 -30.82
C PRO A 175 -9.73 -5.80 -29.81
N LEU A 176 -10.20 -4.58 -30.09
CA LEU A 176 -10.07 -3.44 -29.21
C LEU A 176 -10.72 -3.68 -27.85
N LEU A 177 -11.99 -4.11 -27.82
CA LEU A 177 -12.71 -4.43 -26.59
C LEU A 177 -12.03 -5.55 -25.81
N GLY A 178 -11.53 -6.59 -26.51
CA GLY A 178 -10.77 -7.67 -25.90
C GLY A 178 -9.49 -7.21 -25.24
N LYS A 179 -8.78 -6.25 -25.85
CA LYS A 179 -7.58 -5.65 -25.27
C LYS A 179 -7.89 -4.81 -24.05
N ILE A 180 -8.95 -3.98 -24.10
CA ILE A 180 -9.41 -3.18 -22.96
C ILE A 180 -9.69 -4.07 -21.76
N ILE A 181 -10.46 -5.16 -21.94
CA ILE A 181 -10.84 -6.06 -20.86
C ILE A 181 -9.62 -6.76 -20.25
N ARG A 182 -8.70 -7.27 -21.04
CA ARG A 182 -7.44 -7.84 -20.52
C ARG A 182 -6.59 -6.83 -19.78
N THR A 183 -6.53 -5.61 -20.28
CA THR A 183 -5.79 -4.54 -19.61
C THR A 183 -6.39 -4.19 -18.26
N ILE A 184 -7.72 -4.06 -18.16
CA ILE A 184 -8.44 -3.79 -16.90
C ILE A 184 -8.15 -4.92 -15.90
N SER A 185 -8.24 -6.18 -16.33
CA SER A 185 -7.94 -7.34 -15.48
C SER A 185 -6.51 -7.30 -14.93
N THR A 186 -5.54 -7.02 -15.80
CA THR A 186 -4.13 -6.92 -15.41
C THR A 186 -3.86 -5.74 -14.45
N MET A 187 -4.39 -4.56 -14.76
CA MET A 187 -4.16 -3.36 -13.95
C MET A 187 -4.79 -3.44 -12.55
N LEU A 188 -5.90 -4.18 -12.42
CA LEU A 188 -6.62 -4.34 -11.16
C LEU A 188 -6.23 -5.64 -10.44
N ASP A 189 -5.28 -6.40 -10.97
CA ASP A 189 -4.85 -7.70 -10.45
C ASP A 189 -6.05 -8.62 -10.16
N SER A 190 -6.99 -8.66 -11.12
CA SER A 190 -8.23 -9.41 -11.01
C SER A 190 -8.18 -10.72 -11.78
N GLU A 191 -8.93 -11.74 -11.32
CA GLU A 191 -8.94 -13.05 -11.94
C GLU A 191 -9.72 -13.06 -13.27
N ARG A 192 -10.75 -12.20 -13.38
CA ARG A 192 -11.61 -12.11 -14.56
C ARG A 192 -12.14 -10.70 -14.78
N ALA A 193 -12.28 -10.32 -16.02
CA ALA A 193 -12.98 -9.11 -16.41
C ALA A 193 -13.97 -9.41 -17.55
N THR A 194 -15.11 -8.71 -17.55
CA THR A 194 -16.18 -8.88 -18.53
C THR A 194 -16.76 -7.53 -18.89
N LEU A 195 -17.00 -7.33 -20.17
CA LEU A 195 -17.75 -6.19 -20.71
C LEU A 195 -19.13 -6.65 -21.16
N PHE A 196 -20.17 -6.10 -20.56
CA PHE A 196 -21.55 -6.24 -20.98
C PHE A 196 -22.01 -4.99 -21.71
N ILE A 197 -22.60 -5.17 -22.88
CA ILE A 197 -23.21 -4.10 -23.68
C ILE A 197 -24.73 -4.24 -23.60
N ASN A 198 -25.43 -3.13 -23.61
CA ASN A 198 -26.89 -3.10 -23.61
C ASN A 198 -27.45 -3.27 -25.03
N ASP A 199 -28.31 -4.26 -25.19
CA ASP A 199 -29.15 -4.41 -26.36
C ASP A 199 -30.46 -3.63 -26.12
N GLU A 200 -30.61 -2.48 -26.79
CA GLU A 200 -31.79 -1.61 -26.62
C GLU A 200 -33.08 -2.26 -27.14
N LYS A 201 -33.00 -3.23 -28.06
CA LYS A 201 -34.18 -3.87 -28.64
C LYS A 201 -34.79 -4.88 -27.69
N THR A 202 -33.93 -5.61 -26.96
CA THR A 202 -34.38 -6.68 -26.04
C THR A 202 -34.37 -6.21 -24.58
N ASN A 203 -33.78 -5.05 -24.28
CA ASN A 203 -33.52 -4.55 -22.91
C ASN A 203 -32.68 -5.54 -22.08
N GLU A 204 -31.67 -6.12 -22.70
CA GLU A 204 -30.77 -7.06 -22.05
C GLU A 204 -29.32 -6.56 -22.08
N LEU A 205 -28.56 -6.93 -21.05
CA LEU A 205 -27.11 -6.89 -21.07
C LEU A 205 -26.58 -8.21 -21.64
N TYR A 206 -25.67 -8.14 -22.59
CA TYR A 206 -25.00 -9.32 -23.14
C TYR A 206 -23.48 -9.16 -23.11
N THR A 207 -22.79 -10.28 -22.96
CA THR A 207 -21.32 -10.30 -22.99
C THR A 207 -20.84 -10.05 -24.40
N GLU A 208 -20.17 -8.92 -24.60
CA GLU A 208 -19.42 -8.66 -25.83
C GLU A 208 -18.04 -9.29 -25.78
N VAL A 209 -17.36 -9.14 -24.63
CA VAL A 209 -16.06 -9.75 -24.33
C VAL A 209 -16.00 -10.13 -22.85
N GLY A 210 -15.45 -11.31 -22.57
CA GLY A 210 -15.25 -11.75 -21.18
C GLY A 210 -14.16 -12.81 -21.06
N GLU A 211 -13.34 -12.67 -20.03
CA GLU A 211 -12.28 -13.63 -19.74
C GLU A 211 -12.86 -14.91 -19.10
N GLY A 212 -12.37 -16.06 -19.56
CA GLY A 212 -12.80 -17.36 -19.03
C GLY A 212 -14.17 -17.84 -19.51
N LEU A 213 -14.85 -17.12 -20.38
CA LEU A 213 -16.18 -17.50 -20.89
C LEU A 213 -16.14 -18.34 -22.20
N GLY A 214 -14.99 -18.42 -22.84
CA GLY A 214 -14.85 -19.09 -24.13
C GLY A 214 -15.77 -18.45 -25.20
N LYS A 215 -16.62 -19.29 -25.86
CA LYS A 215 -17.62 -18.81 -26.82
C LYS A 215 -19.02 -18.62 -26.22
N ASN A 216 -19.15 -18.72 -24.90
CA ASN A 216 -20.46 -18.61 -24.25
C ASN A 216 -20.83 -17.14 -24.09
N ILE A 217 -21.96 -16.73 -24.68
CA ILE A 217 -22.53 -15.40 -24.49
C ILE A 217 -23.47 -15.47 -23.30
N ILE A 218 -23.20 -14.68 -22.27
CA ILE A 218 -24.09 -14.47 -21.15
C ILE A 218 -25.05 -13.34 -21.54
N ARG A 219 -26.36 -13.55 -21.38
CA ARG A 219 -27.39 -12.59 -21.67
C ARG A 219 -28.46 -12.61 -20.57
N PHE A 220 -28.83 -11.42 -20.05
CA PHE A 220 -29.81 -11.27 -18.99
C PHE A 220 -30.46 -9.87 -19.03
N PRO A 221 -31.67 -9.69 -18.42
CA PRO A 221 -32.33 -8.39 -18.38
C PRO A 221 -31.46 -7.28 -17.78
N ASN A 222 -31.52 -6.08 -18.38
CA ASN A 222 -30.62 -4.96 -18.04
C ASN A 222 -30.94 -4.27 -16.71
N ASP A 223 -31.88 -4.79 -15.94
CA ASP A 223 -32.25 -4.34 -14.59
C ASP A 223 -31.98 -5.40 -13.51
N VAL A 224 -31.41 -6.56 -13.88
CA VAL A 224 -31.18 -7.68 -12.97
C VAL A 224 -29.71 -7.72 -12.50
N GLY A 225 -29.54 -8.03 -11.22
CA GLY A 225 -28.25 -8.29 -10.62
C GLY A 225 -27.42 -7.03 -10.37
N ILE A 226 -26.15 -7.23 -10.09
CA ILE A 226 -25.19 -6.14 -9.82
C ILE A 226 -24.95 -5.31 -11.08
N ALA A 227 -24.72 -5.97 -12.21
CA ALA A 227 -24.51 -5.31 -13.50
C ALA A 227 -25.74 -4.49 -13.93
N GLY A 228 -26.94 -5.04 -13.79
CA GLY A 228 -28.18 -4.32 -14.07
C GLY A 228 -28.39 -3.11 -13.17
N THR A 229 -28.07 -3.23 -11.88
CA THR A 229 -28.11 -2.10 -10.95
C THR A 229 -27.17 -0.97 -11.37
N VAL A 230 -25.93 -1.31 -11.74
CA VAL A 230 -24.94 -0.33 -12.20
C VAL A 230 -25.38 0.32 -13.52
N PHE A 231 -25.88 -0.48 -14.45
CA PHE A 231 -26.38 0.01 -15.73
C PHE A 231 -27.51 1.03 -15.56
N LYS A 232 -28.51 0.71 -14.73
CA LYS A 232 -29.68 1.59 -14.49
C LYS A 232 -29.36 2.84 -13.69
N THR A 233 -28.48 2.72 -12.69
CA THR A 233 -28.16 3.85 -11.81
C THR A 233 -27.04 4.73 -12.34
N GLY A 234 -26.21 4.24 -13.24
CA GLY A 234 -25.00 4.90 -13.69
C GLY A 234 -23.94 5.07 -12.59
N LYS A 235 -24.08 4.36 -11.45
CA LYS A 235 -23.19 4.48 -10.30
C LYS A 235 -22.34 3.20 -10.14
N PRO A 236 -21.04 3.33 -9.91
CA PRO A 236 -20.18 2.17 -9.67
C PRO A 236 -20.55 1.45 -8.38
N LEU A 237 -20.30 0.14 -8.34
CA LEU A 237 -20.44 -0.70 -7.15
C LEU A 237 -19.14 -1.47 -6.91
N ASN A 238 -18.63 -1.37 -5.68
CA ASN A 238 -17.54 -2.20 -5.18
C ASN A 238 -18.08 -3.11 -4.07
N ILE A 239 -18.07 -4.41 -4.30
CA ILE A 239 -18.67 -5.42 -3.45
C ILE A 239 -17.59 -6.38 -2.98
N PRO A 240 -17.08 -6.25 -1.74
CA PRO A 240 -15.99 -7.09 -1.24
C PRO A 240 -16.42 -8.55 -0.97
N HIS A 241 -17.73 -8.80 -0.80
CA HIS A 241 -18.28 -10.13 -0.52
C HIS A 241 -19.52 -10.38 -1.39
N ALA A 242 -19.31 -10.99 -2.57
CA ALA A 242 -20.37 -11.17 -3.57
C ALA A 242 -21.60 -11.94 -3.02
N TYR A 243 -21.37 -13.02 -2.30
CA TYR A 243 -22.44 -13.85 -1.74
C TYR A 243 -23.22 -13.21 -0.59
N ALA A 244 -22.72 -12.11 -0.01
CA ALA A 244 -23.45 -11.33 0.98
C ALA A 244 -24.36 -10.26 0.36
N ASP A 245 -24.21 -9.96 -0.93
CA ASP A 245 -25.05 -8.98 -1.64
C ASP A 245 -26.28 -9.68 -2.23
N LEU A 246 -27.47 -9.23 -1.84
CA LEU A 246 -28.73 -9.83 -2.29
C LEU A 246 -28.99 -9.73 -3.80
N ARG A 247 -28.27 -8.84 -4.50
CA ARG A 247 -28.34 -8.70 -5.96
C ARG A 247 -27.48 -9.72 -6.70
N PHE A 248 -26.53 -10.36 -6.00
CA PHE A 248 -25.66 -11.34 -6.62
C PHE A 248 -26.42 -12.62 -6.98
N ASN A 249 -26.25 -13.07 -8.23
CA ASN A 249 -26.86 -14.32 -8.69
C ASN A 249 -25.82 -15.46 -8.74
N PRO A 250 -25.83 -16.39 -7.81
CA PRO A 250 -24.86 -17.48 -7.76
C PRO A 250 -25.06 -18.57 -8.84
N SER A 251 -26.08 -18.45 -9.68
CA SER A 251 -26.34 -19.45 -10.75
C SER A 251 -25.22 -19.47 -11.79
N PHE A 252 -24.59 -18.32 -12.06
CA PHE A 252 -23.46 -18.23 -12.97
C PHE A 252 -22.22 -18.94 -12.42
N ASP A 253 -21.94 -18.78 -11.15
CA ASP A 253 -20.84 -19.49 -10.49
C ASP A 253 -21.04 -21.00 -10.58
N ARG A 254 -22.26 -21.46 -10.30
CA ARG A 254 -22.62 -22.91 -10.41
C ARG A 254 -22.46 -23.44 -11.81
N SER A 255 -22.80 -22.68 -12.84
CA SER A 255 -22.72 -23.11 -14.23
C SER A 255 -21.30 -23.12 -14.78
N THR A 256 -20.44 -22.24 -14.29
CA THR A 256 -19.05 -22.08 -14.75
C THR A 256 -18.01 -22.78 -13.88
N GLY A 257 -18.41 -23.22 -12.67
CA GLY A 257 -17.49 -23.76 -11.66
C GLY A 257 -16.56 -22.70 -11.05
N TYR A 258 -16.83 -21.42 -11.29
CA TYR A 258 -16.08 -20.30 -10.72
C TYR A 258 -16.70 -19.85 -9.40
N PHE A 259 -15.89 -19.39 -8.46
CA PHE A 259 -16.36 -18.86 -7.18
C PHE A 259 -16.05 -17.37 -7.08
N THR A 260 -17.06 -16.54 -7.25
CA THR A 260 -16.95 -15.08 -7.18
C THR A 260 -16.81 -14.62 -5.72
N ARG A 261 -15.68 -14.01 -5.38
CA ARG A 261 -15.40 -13.49 -4.04
C ARG A 261 -15.81 -12.03 -3.91
N SER A 262 -15.29 -11.19 -4.78
CA SER A 262 -15.54 -9.76 -4.81
C SER A 262 -15.89 -9.31 -6.22
N ILE A 263 -16.57 -8.16 -6.32
CA ILE A 263 -17.00 -7.60 -7.60
C ILE A 263 -16.74 -6.09 -7.59
N LEU A 264 -16.05 -5.60 -8.61
CA LEU A 264 -16.06 -4.20 -8.98
C LEU A 264 -16.84 -4.06 -10.28
N CYS A 265 -17.92 -3.29 -10.30
CA CYS A 265 -18.75 -3.06 -11.47
C CYS A 265 -18.87 -1.57 -11.77
N MET A 266 -18.51 -1.17 -12.99
CA MET A 266 -18.45 0.21 -13.45
C MET A 266 -19.40 0.42 -14.64
N PRO A 267 -20.11 1.55 -14.73
CA PRO A 267 -20.90 1.86 -15.92
C PRO A 267 -19.99 2.28 -17.06
N VAL A 268 -20.34 1.87 -18.27
CA VAL A 268 -19.76 2.37 -19.51
C VAL A 268 -20.66 3.46 -20.04
N ILE A 269 -20.15 4.68 -20.08
CA ILE A 269 -20.94 5.88 -20.39
C ILE A 269 -20.54 6.42 -21.77
N SER A 270 -21.53 6.72 -22.61
CA SER A 270 -21.31 7.38 -23.91
C SER A 270 -20.90 8.85 -23.71
N LYS A 271 -20.46 9.49 -24.79
CA LYS A 271 -20.12 10.93 -24.79
C LYS A 271 -21.32 11.83 -24.41
N GLU A 272 -22.53 11.35 -24.64
CA GLU A 272 -23.77 12.04 -24.32
C GLU A 272 -24.25 11.78 -22.87
N GLY A 273 -23.44 11.06 -22.06
CA GLY A 273 -23.74 10.76 -20.67
C GLY A 273 -24.71 9.57 -20.45
N LYS A 274 -25.04 8.82 -21.50
CA LYS A 274 -25.94 7.66 -21.41
C LYS A 274 -25.13 6.39 -21.07
N SER A 275 -25.64 5.58 -20.16
CA SER A 275 -25.08 4.24 -19.90
C SER A 275 -25.36 3.34 -21.10
N ILE A 276 -24.29 2.80 -21.72
CA ILE A 276 -24.37 1.90 -22.88
C ILE A 276 -23.97 0.47 -22.53
N GLY A 277 -23.44 0.27 -21.33
CA GLY A 277 -23.03 -1.04 -20.85
C GLY A 277 -22.42 -0.97 -19.44
N VAL A 278 -21.80 -2.05 -19.04
CA VAL A 278 -21.05 -2.14 -17.77
C VAL A 278 -19.80 -2.98 -17.94
N SER A 279 -18.74 -2.59 -17.26
CA SER A 279 -17.54 -3.41 -17.09
C SER A 279 -17.52 -3.98 -15.68
N GLN A 280 -17.31 -5.28 -15.56
CA GLN A 280 -17.29 -6.01 -14.30
C GLN A 280 -16.00 -6.77 -14.15
N VAL A 281 -15.35 -6.67 -12.98
CA VAL A 281 -14.14 -7.39 -12.58
C VAL A 281 -14.41 -8.24 -11.35
N LEU A 282 -13.83 -9.46 -11.32
CA LEU A 282 -14.04 -10.46 -10.28
C LEU A 282 -12.71 -10.88 -9.63
#